data_4429e4561e4a88418ce108f2f189e454
#
_entry.id   4429e4561e4a88418ce108f2f189e454
#
_cell.length_a   1.000
_cell.length_b   1.000
_cell.length_c   1.000
_cell.angle_alpha   90.00
_cell.angle_beta   90.00
_cell.angle_gamma   90.00
#
_symmetry.space_group_name_H-M   'P 1'
#
loop_
_entity.id
_entity.type
_entity.pdbx_description
1 polymer ?
#
loop_
_entity_poly.entity_id
_entity_poly.type
_entity_poly.pdbx_seq_one_letter_code
_entity_poly.pdbx_strand_id
1 'polypeptide(L)'
;MKAVLYICHGSRLKAAKEEAVAFITSCMNRVEANIQEVCFLELSSPSIEEGFRTCVKRGATEIVAIPVFLLAAGHVKKDIPLELRKLNEEYPNIKIVYGNPFGVSEVLVKAVYNGSGIQDSKEEVTLLLVARGSSDPETLQDIKWISSLFQKEENIKEMEVCYLAAAEPKFEEKLREVVERKEKSIVVLPYLLFTGLLMKHVEKEVRQYELEEIKISPYLGKNEAFQDMLIQKTEEILKGEQYVSTYSAS
;
A
#
# COMPACT_ATOMS: atom_id res chain seq x y z
N MET A 1 -12.44 21.06 15.46
CA MET A 1 -11.85 19.77 15.92
C MET A 1 -11.25 19.07 14.71
N LYS A 2 -10.02 18.52 14.81
CA LYS A 2 -9.43 17.75 13.71
C LYS A 2 -9.94 16.31 13.73
N ALA A 3 -10.22 15.78 12.54
CA ALA A 3 -10.55 14.37 12.30
C ALA A 3 -9.55 13.74 11.35
N VAL A 4 -9.37 12.43 11.42
CA VAL A 4 -8.60 11.63 10.45
C VAL A 4 -9.55 10.73 9.69
N LEU A 5 -9.48 10.78 8.36
CA LEU A 5 -10.22 9.91 7.46
C LEU A 5 -9.23 9.03 6.68
N TYR A 6 -9.10 7.77 7.08
CA TYR A 6 -8.26 6.81 6.38
C TYR A 6 -9.00 6.25 5.16
N ILE A 7 -8.41 6.38 3.99
CA ILE A 7 -9.01 5.99 2.71
C ILE A 7 -8.27 4.78 2.14
N CYS A 8 -8.95 3.63 2.11
CA CYS A 8 -8.46 2.41 1.47
C CYS A 8 -9.05 2.23 0.07
N HIS A 9 -8.45 1.35 -0.73
CA HIS A 9 -8.98 1.01 -2.05
C HIS A 9 -10.38 0.36 -1.95
N GLY A 10 -10.52 -0.61 -1.06
CA GLY A 10 -11.67 -1.49 -0.97
C GLY A 10 -11.47 -2.82 -1.70
N SER A 11 -12.33 -3.78 -1.42
CA SER A 11 -12.26 -5.12 -2.01
C SER A 11 -13.62 -5.81 -1.98
N ARG A 12 -13.90 -6.65 -3.00
CA ARG A 12 -15.04 -7.56 -3.00
C ARG A 12 -14.86 -8.74 -2.04
N LEU A 13 -13.61 -9.03 -1.63
CA LEU A 13 -13.33 -10.09 -0.66
C LEU A 13 -13.48 -9.54 0.75
N LYS A 14 -14.37 -10.16 1.54
CA LYS A 14 -14.62 -9.81 2.93
C LYS A 14 -13.33 -9.83 3.76
N ALA A 15 -12.51 -10.88 3.63
CA ALA A 15 -11.25 -11.01 4.35
C ALA A 15 -10.28 -9.85 4.08
N ALA A 16 -10.17 -9.37 2.83
CA ALA A 16 -9.32 -8.24 2.49
C ALA A 16 -9.81 -6.92 3.12
N LYS A 17 -11.13 -6.72 3.16
CA LYS A 17 -11.73 -5.58 3.86
C LYS A 17 -11.46 -5.64 5.36
N GLU A 18 -11.72 -6.79 5.98
CA GLU A 18 -11.52 -6.99 7.42
C GLU A 18 -10.05 -6.77 7.81
N GLU A 19 -9.12 -7.24 6.99
CA GLU A 19 -7.69 -7.02 7.22
C GLU A 19 -7.30 -5.54 7.13
N ALA A 20 -7.78 -4.82 6.11
CA ALA A 20 -7.55 -3.38 5.98
C ALA A 20 -8.11 -2.61 7.18
N VAL A 21 -9.32 -2.95 7.63
CA VAL A 21 -9.93 -2.34 8.83
C VAL A 21 -9.12 -2.66 10.07
N ALA A 22 -8.70 -3.92 10.27
CA ALA A 22 -7.90 -4.32 11.43
C ALA A 22 -6.55 -3.59 11.47
N PHE A 23 -5.86 -3.49 10.32
CA PHE A 23 -4.62 -2.76 10.17
C PHE A 23 -4.77 -1.29 10.59
N ILE A 24 -5.81 -0.61 10.07
CA ILE A 24 -6.05 0.80 10.39
C ILE A 24 -6.51 0.98 11.84
N THR A 25 -7.35 0.09 12.35
CA THR A 25 -7.81 0.14 13.76
C THR A 25 -6.60 0.06 14.72
N SER A 26 -5.61 -0.78 14.40
CA SER A 26 -4.36 -0.83 15.16
C SER A 26 -3.62 0.51 15.14
N CYS A 27 -3.57 1.19 14.00
CA CYS A 27 -2.98 2.53 13.89
C CYS A 27 -3.81 3.58 14.66
N MET A 28 -5.15 3.57 14.53
CA MET A 28 -6.05 4.51 15.22
C MET A 28 -5.87 4.50 16.73
N ASN A 29 -5.62 3.33 17.32
CA ASN A 29 -5.38 3.19 18.75
C ASN A 29 -4.07 3.87 19.24
N ARG A 30 -3.19 4.23 18.31
CA ARG A 30 -1.88 4.83 18.57
C ARG A 30 -1.78 6.29 18.13
N VAL A 31 -2.76 6.78 17.37
CA VAL A 31 -2.82 8.18 16.89
C VAL A 31 -3.72 9.01 17.80
N GLU A 32 -3.22 10.16 18.26
CA GLU A 32 -3.96 11.08 19.11
C GLU A 32 -4.92 11.97 18.29
N ALA A 33 -6.09 11.42 17.94
CA ALA A 33 -7.16 12.17 17.31
C ALA A 33 -8.54 11.70 17.81
N ASN A 34 -9.40 12.64 18.20
CA ASN A 34 -10.72 12.34 18.80
C ASN A 34 -11.73 11.77 17.80
N ILE A 35 -11.56 12.08 16.53
CA ILE A 35 -12.42 11.60 15.45
C ILE A 35 -11.53 10.91 14.44
N GLN A 36 -11.74 9.61 14.25
CA GLN A 36 -11.04 8.81 13.28
C GLN A 36 -12.07 7.89 12.60
N GLU A 37 -12.01 7.80 11.27
CA GLU A 37 -12.92 6.97 10.47
C GLU A 37 -12.14 6.26 9.36
N VAL A 38 -12.61 5.06 9.00
CA VAL A 38 -12.10 4.29 7.86
C VAL A 38 -13.13 4.30 6.76
N CYS A 39 -12.70 4.56 5.53
CA CYS A 39 -13.56 4.50 4.35
C CYS A 39 -12.85 3.87 3.16
N PHE A 40 -13.62 3.62 2.10
CA PHE A 40 -13.13 2.95 0.92
C PHE A 40 -13.46 3.77 -0.33
N LEU A 41 -12.52 3.76 -1.28
CA LEU A 41 -12.71 4.43 -2.56
C LEU A 41 -13.79 3.73 -3.39
N GLU A 42 -13.76 2.39 -3.41
CA GLU A 42 -14.71 1.58 -4.17
C GLU A 42 -14.90 0.18 -3.54
N LEU A 43 -15.84 -0.61 -4.06
CA LEU A 43 -16.06 -2.05 -3.76
C LEU A 43 -16.38 -2.38 -2.30
N SER A 44 -16.36 -1.43 -1.39
CA SER A 44 -16.63 -1.63 0.04
C SER A 44 -17.32 -0.41 0.66
N SER A 45 -17.96 -0.59 1.80
CA SER A 45 -18.54 0.51 2.60
C SER A 45 -17.83 0.62 3.95
N PRO A 46 -17.82 1.80 4.57
CA PRO A 46 -18.38 3.05 4.07
C PRO A 46 -17.58 3.65 2.91
N SER A 47 -18.26 4.41 2.04
CA SER A 47 -17.61 5.20 0.99
C SER A 47 -16.85 6.39 1.57
N ILE A 48 -16.05 7.10 0.74
CA ILE A 48 -15.36 8.34 1.15
C ILE A 48 -16.38 9.36 1.64
N GLU A 49 -17.49 9.54 0.91
CA GLU A 49 -18.56 10.45 1.29
C GLU A 49 -19.19 10.10 2.63
N GLU A 50 -19.52 8.81 2.87
CA GLU A 50 -20.11 8.34 4.12
C GLU A 50 -19.16 8.56 5.32
N GLY A 51 -17.87 8.22 5.15
CA GLY A 51 -16.85 8.45 6.18
C GLY A 51 -16.65 9.93 6.48
N PHE A 52 -16.58 10.77 5.45
CA PHE A 52 -16.46 12.22 5.59
C PHE A 52 -17.66 12.81 6.35
N ARG A 53 -18.88 12.48 5.94
CA ARG A 53 -20.11 12.94 6.60
C ARG A 53 -20.18 12.48 8.06
N THR A 54 -19.63 11.30 8.37
CA THR A 54 -19.53 10.82 9.76
C THR A 54 -18.57 11.72 10.57
N CYS A 55 -17.40 12.08 10.01
CA CYS A 55 -16.49 13.03 10.66
C CYS A 55 -17.19 14.38 10.94
N VAL A 56 -17.91 14.93 9.95
CA VAL A 56 -18.65 16.21 10.10
C VAL A 56 -19.71 16.10 11.19
N LYS A 57 -20.52 15.03 11.20
CA LYS A 57 -21.55 14.79 12.22
C LYS A 57 -20.96 14.70 13.64
N ARG A 58 -19.72 14.23 13.77
CA ARG A 58 -18.98 14.16 15.04
C ARG A 58 -18.33 15.49 15.44
N GLY A 59 -18.51 16.55 14.64
CA GLY A 59 -18.05 17.91 14.94
C GLY A 59 -16.67 18.25 14.40
N ALA A 60 -16.20 17.56 13.37
CA ALA A 60 -14.96 17.92 12.69
C ALA A 60 -15.08 19.29 12.00
N THR A 61 -14.07 20.13 12.15
CA THR A 61 -13.88 21.40 11.41
C THR A 61 -12.69 21.34 10.45
N GLU A 62 -11.84 20.34 10.63
CA GLU A 62 -10.74 20.00 9.73
C GLU A 62 -10.68 18.47 9.60
N ILE A 63 -10.57 17.98 8.38
CA ILE A 63 -10.47 16.54 8.07
C ILE A 63 -9.16 16.29 7.35
N VAL A 64 -8.30 15.47 7.97
CA VAL A 64 -7.06 14.97 7.39
C VAL A 64 -7.38 13.65 6.70
N ALA A 65 -7.43 13.65 5.38
CA ALA A 65 -7.68 12.50 4.54
C ALA A 65 -6.37 11.78 4.20
N ILE A 66 -6.17 10.56 4.70
CA ILE A 66 -4.94 9.78 4.56
C ILE A 66 -5.16 8.63 3.56
N PRO A 67 -4.53 8.63 2.38
CA PRO A 67 -4.60 7.53 1.45
C PRO A 67 -3.74 6.35 1.94
N VAL A 68 -4.36 5.22 2.24
CA VAL A 68 -3.68 3.97 2.64
C VAL A 68 -3.37 3.17 1.38
N PHE A 69 -2.40 3.67 0.63
CA PHE A 69 -1.92 3.13 -0.65
C PHE A 69 -0.40 3.08 -0.67
N LEU A 70 0.16 2.10 -1.36
CA LEU A 70 1.61 1.96 -1.45
C LEU A 70 2.25 3.10 -2.26
N LEU A 71 1.73 3.39 -3.43
CA LEU A 71 2.29 4.37 -4.36
C LEU A 71 1.21 5.30 -4.91
N ALA A 72 1.63 6.46 -5.40
CA ALA A 72 0.77 7.44 -6.04
C ALA A 72 0.44 7.03 -7.49
N ALA A 73 -0.68 6.35 -7.69
CA ALA A 73 -1.24 6.02 -9.00
C ALA A 73 -2.57 6.77 -9.24
N GLY A 74 -3.28 6.43 -10.31
CA GLY A 74 -4.51 7.11 -10.74
C GLY A 74 -5.51 7.39 -9.61
N HIS A 75 -5.81 6.42 -8.77
CA HIS A 75 -6.73 6.58 -7.65
C HIS A 75 -6.26 7.68 -6.67
N VAL A 76 -4.98 7.68 -6.30
CA VAL A 76 -4.41 8.65 -5.36
C VAL A 76 -4.28 10.04 -5.98
N LYS A 77 -3.92 10.10 -7.29
CA LYS A 77 -3.68 11.37 -8.00
C LYS A 77 -4.95 12.03 -8.54
N LYS A 78 -6.01 11.25 -8.82
CA LYS A 78 -7.20 11.74 -9.54
C LYS A 78 -8.49 11.46 -8.80
N ASP A 79 -8.80 10.20 -8.48
CA ASP A 79 -10.13 9.80 -8.03
C ASP A 79 -10.41 10.30 -6.62
N ILE A 80 -9.51 10.08 -5.66
CA ILE A 80 -9.66 10.58 -4.29
C ILE A 80 -9.68 12.11 -4.26
N PRO A 81 -8.74 12.85 -4.91
CA PRO A 81 -8.82 14.30 -4.99
C PRO A 81 -10.12 14.84 -5.59
N LEU A 82 -10.68 14.16 -6.60
CA LEU A 82 -11.96 14.55 -7.20
C LEU A 82 -13.12 14.43 -6.20
N GLU A 83 -13.19 13.31 -5.46
CA GLU A 83 -14.22 13.12 -4.43
C GLU A 83 -14.07 14.12 -3.29
N LEU A 84 -12.85 14.35 -2.80
CA LEU A 84 -12.59 15.34 -1.75
C LEU A 84 -12.93 16.77 -2.19
N ARG A 85 -12.73 17.10 -3.46
CA ARG A 85 -13.10 18.43 -4.02
C ARG A 85 -14.62 18.63 -4.02
N LYS A 86 -15.40 17.63 -4.46
CA LYS A 86 -16.86 17.67 -4.39
C LYS A 86 -17.36 17.86 -2.95
N LEU A 87 -16.75 17.14 -2.01
CA LEU A 87 -17.09 17.30 -0.59
C LEU A 87 -16.71 18.66 -0.04
N ASN A 88 -15.60 19.26 -0.50
CA ASN A 88 -15.24 20.62 -0.12
C ASN A 88 -16.23 21.68 -0.66
N GLU A 89 -16.78 21.45 -1.85
CA GLU A 89 -17.81 22.33 -2.43
C GLU A 89 -19.14 22.22 -1.61
N GLU A 90 -19.50 21.01 -1.17
CA GLU A 90 -20.69 20.77 -0.32
C GLU A 90 -20.51 21.28 1.11
N TYR A 91 -19.28 21.21 1.65
CA TYR A 91 -18.95 21.58 3.04
C TYR A 91 -17.84 22.65 3.08
N PRO A 92 -18.09 23.87 2.58
CA PRO A 92 -17.04 24.89 2.40
C PRO A 92 -16.38 25.36 3.71
N ASN A 93 -17.03 25.13 4.85
CA ASN A 93 -16.52 25.48 6.18
C ASN A 93 -15.64 24.37 6.80
N ILE A 94 -15.49 23.24 6.12
CA ILE A 94 -14.61 22.15 6.57
C ILE A 94 -13.30 22.22 5.81
N LYS A 95 -12.21 22.46 6.53
CA LYS A 95 -10.88 22.40 5.94
C LYS A 95 -10.51 20.95 5.65
N ILE A 96 -10.11 20.63 4.42
CA ILE A 96 -9.65 19.32 4.02
C ILE A 96 -8.15 19.37 3.76
N VAL A 97 -7.42 18.47 4.40
CA VAL A 97 -5.98 18.26 4.19
C VAL A 97 -5.79 16.86 3.63
N TYR A 98 -5.18 16.74 2.46
CA TYR A 98 -4.96 15.45 1.80
C TYR A 98 -3.51 15.02 1.90
N GLY A 99 -3.27 13.88 2.54
CA GLY A 99 -1.94 13.32 2.78
C GLY A 99 -1.40 12.53 1.58
N ASN A 100 -0.14 12.15 1.69
CA ASN A 100 0.55 11.33 0.69
C ASN A 100 0.46 9.83 1.01
N PRO A 101 0.49 8.93 0.01
CA PRO A 101 0.59 7.49 0.21
C PRO A 101 1.92 7.10 0.88
N PHE A 102 2.19 5.81 1.09
CA PHE A 102 3.47 5.36 1.67
C PHE A 102 4.67 5.86 0.87
N GLY A 103 4.62 5.73 -0.45
CA GLY A 103 5.70 6.15 -1.34
C GLY A 103 6.91 5.21 -1.32
N VAL A 104 7.99 5.64 -1.95
CA VAL A 104 9.29 4.95 -1.90
C VAL A 104 9.98 5.31 -0.59
N SER A 105 10.41 4.30 0.17
CA SER A 105 11.06 4.46 1.47
C SER A 105 12.11 3.38 1.70
N GLU A 106 13.36 3.79 1.94
CA GLU A 106 14.44 2.88 2.31
C GLU A 106 14.13 2.15 3.61
N VAL A 107 13.50 2.83 4.57
CA VAL A 107 13.09 2.24 5.86
C VAL A 107 12.10 1.09 5.64
N LEU A 108 11.09 1.29 4.78
CA LEU A 108 10.12 0.24 4.45
C LEU A 108 10.78 -0.91 3.68
N VAL A 109 11.64 -0.62 2.71
CA VAL A 109 12.37 -1.65 1.96
C VAL A 109 13.20 -2.50 2.92
N LYS A 110 13.94 -1.88 3.84
CA LYS A 110 14.73 -2.60 4.84
C LYS A 110 13.87 -3.45 5.78
N ALA A 111 12.74 -2.92 6.21
CA ALA A 111 11.80 -3.65 7.06
C ALA A 111 11.19 -4.87 6.33
N VAL A 112 10.83 -4.70 5.04
CA VAL A 112 10.33 -5.81 4.21
C VAL A 112 11.41 -6.86 3.99
N TYR A 113 12.64 -6.44 3.67
CA TYR A 113 13.78 -7.34 3.54
C TYR A 113 14.00 -8.17 4.81
N ASN A 114 13.99 -7.54 5.98
CA ASN A 114 14.15 -8.22 7.27
C ASN A 114 13.01 -9.23 7.56
N GLY A 115 11.79 -8.95 7.11
CA GLY A 115 10.63 -9.84 7.29
C GLY A 115 10.41 -10.86 6.17
N SER A 116 11.23 -10.83 5.12
CA SER A 116 11.02 -11.66 3.91
C SER A 116 11.52 -13.11 4.04
N GLY A 117 12.38 -13.39 5.03
CA GLY A 117 13.07 -14.67 5.16
C GLY A 117 14.28 -14.84 4.22
N ILE A 118 14.67 -13.80 3.49
CA ILE A 118 15.84 -13.82 2.60
C ILE A 118 17.13 -14.05 3.41
N GLN A 119 17.22 -13.42 4.58
CA GLN A 119 18.39 -13.55 5.47
C GLN A 119 18.58 -14.98 6.02
N ASP A 120 17.50 -15.75 6.12
CA ASP A 120 17.54 -17.13 6.62
C ASP A 120 17.93 -18.14 5.52
N SER A 121 18.05 -17.68 4.28
CA SER A 121 18.47 -18.55 3.17
C SER A 121 19.97 -18.86 3.25
N LYS A 122 20.31 -20.13 3.06
CA LYS A 122 21.72 -20.57 2.99
C LYS A 122 22.41 -20.23 1.69
N GLU A 123 21.64 -19.99 0.65
CA GLU A 123 22.08 -19.65 -0.70
C GLU A 123 21.62 -18.22 -1.02
N GLU A 124 22.39 -17.53 -1.85
CA GLU A 124 21.92 -16.27 -2.41
C GLU A 124 20.62 -16.49 -3.20
N VAL A 125 19.69 -15.54 -3.11
CA VAL A 125 18.36 -15.68 -3.67
C VAL A 125 18.19 -14.89 -4.96
N THR A 126 17.39 -15.41 -5.88
CA THR A 126 16.74 -14.63 -6.93
C THR A 126 15.46 -14.07 -6.37
N LEU A 127 15.38 -12.74 -6.20
CA LEU A 127 14.22 -12.06 -5.65
C LEU A 127 13.29 -11.58 -6.78
N LEU A 128 12.08 -12.10 -6.80
CA LEU A 128 11.04 -11.71 -7.75
C LEU A 128 10.05 -10.75 -7.07
N LEU A 129 10.21 -9.44 -7.32
CA LEU A 129 9.30 -8.40 -6.84
C LEU A 129 8.04 -8.36 -7.70
N VAL A 130 6.92 -8.74 -7.11
CA VAL A 130 5.63 -8.85 -7.79
C VAL A 130 4.75 -7.68 -7.41
N ALA A 131 4.70 -6.65 -8.27
CA ALA A 131 3.86 -5.49 -8.06
C ALA A 131 2.49 -5.65 -8.75
N ARG A 132 1.49 -4.86 -8.30
CA ARG A 132 0.19 -4.84 -8.96
C ARG A 132 0.31 -4.46 -10.44
N GLY A 133 1.19 -3.51 -10.75
CA GLY A 133 1.28 -2.86 -12.05
C GLY A 133 0.37 -1.63 -12.16
N SER A 134 0.74 -0.74 -13.07
CA SER A 134 0.06 0.52 -13.34
C SER A 134 0.30 0.96 -14.77
N SER A 135 -0.64 1.71 -15.36
CA SER A 135 -0.45 2.46 -16.59
C SER A 135 0.23 3.82 -16.36
N ASP A 136 0.42 4.22 -15.10
CA ASP A 136 1.11 5.46 -14.72
C ASP A 136 2.63 5.23 -14.75
N PRO A 137 3.39 5.94 -15.63
CA PRO A 137 4.84 5.76 -15.75
C PRO A 137 5.60 6.10 -14.44
N GLU A 138 5.11 7.06 -13.65
CA GLU A 138 5.74 7.42 -12.37
C GLU A 138 5.66 6.26 -11.38
N THR A 139 4.51 5.57 -11.32
CA THR A 139 4.36 4.38 -10.48
C THR A 139 5.33 3.27 -10.88
N LEU A 140 5.55 3.07 -12.19
CA LEU A 140 6.53 2.09 -12.68
C LEU A 140 7.97 2.50 -12.33
N GLN A 141 8.26 3.79 -12.36
CA GLN A 141 9.56 4.32 -11.94
C GLN A 141 9.79 4.13 -10.44
N ASP A 142 8.76 4.35 -9.61
CA ASP A 142 8.81 4.09 -8.16
C ASP A 142 9.12 2.61 -7.88
N ILE A 143 8.48 1.67 -8.60
CA ILE A 143 8.76 0.24 -8.46
C ILE A 143 10.21 -0.10 -8.85
N LYS A 144 10.74 0.51 -9.91
CA LYS A 144 12.15 0.35 -10.29
C LYS A 144 13.09 0.89 -9.20
N TRP A 145 12.73 2.00 -8.59
CA TRP A 145 13.51 2.55 -7.49
C TRP A 145 13.49 1.61 -6.28
N ILE A 146 12.30 1.14 -5.88
CA ILE A 146 12.15 0.13 -4.82
C ILE A 146 13.02 -1.11 -5.13
N SER A 147 12.96 -1.62 -6.36
CA SER A 147 13.79 -2.74 -6.81
C SER A 147 15.27 -2.46 -6.63
N SER A 148 15.73 -1.26 -7.00
CA SER A 148 17.13 -0.87 -6.85
C SER A 148 17.58 -0.76 -5.38
N LEU A 149 16.67 -0.48 -4.47
CA LEU A 149 16.94 -0.49 -3.03
C LEU A 149 17.09 -1.92 -2.52
N PHE A 150 16.23 -2.84 -2.93
CA PHE A 150 16.38 -4.26 -2.59
C PHE A 150 17.67 -4.86 -3.12
N GLN A 151 18.09 -4.49 -4.34
CA GLN A 151 19.34 -4.99 -4.94
C GLN A 151 20.60 -4.65 -4.12
N LYS A 152 20.53 -3.65 -3.24
CA LYS A 152 21.65 -3.29 -2.34
C LYS A 152 21.71 -4.14 -1.07
N GLU A 153 20.66 -4.92 -0.80
CA GLU A 153 20.60 -5.77 0.38
C GLU A 153 21.41 -7.04 0.19
N GLU A 154 21.94 -7.56 1.29
CA GLU A 154 22.74 -8.77 1.29
C GLU A 154 21.93 -10.00 0.85
N ASN A 155 22.60 -11.03 0.37
CA ASN A 155 22.03 -12.32 0.00
C ASN A 155 21.03 -12.29 -1.17
N ILE A 156 20.99 -11.18 -1.94
CA ILE A 156 20.23 -11.07 -3.19
C ILE A 156 21.19 -11.18 -4.36
N LYS A 157 21.18 -12.33 -5.05
CA LYS A 157 21.97 -12.60 -6.25
C LYS A 157 21.44 -11.80 -7.44
N GLU A 158 20.12 -11.85 -7.62
CA GLU A 158 19.45 -11.25 -8.76
C GLU A 158 18.10 -10.67 -8.32
N MET A 159 17.75 -9.53 -8.89
CA MET A 159 16.50 -8.82 -8.62
C MET A 159 15.68 -8.69 -9.89
N GLU A 160 14.53 -9.32 -9.91
CA GLU A 160 13.59 -9.29 -11.02
C GLU A 160 12.31 -8.57 -10.63
N VAL A 161 11.72 -7.83 -11.56
CA VAL A 161 10.44 -7.12 -11.36
C VAL A 161 9.41 -7.65 -12.35
N CYS A 162 8.21 -7.90 -11.85
CA CYS A 162 7.08 -8.29 -12.69
C CYS A 162 5.75 -7.74 -12.13
N TYR A 163 4.70 -7.87 -12.92
CA TYR A 163 3.43 -7.23 -12.64
C TYR A 163 2.25 -8.19 -12.81
N LEU A 164 1.26 -8.03 -11.93
CA LEU A 164 0.03 -8.82 -11.95
C LEU A 164 -1.01 -8.27 -12.96
N ALA A 165 -0.92 -6.98 -13.30
CA ALA A 165 -1.82 -6.32 -14.24
C ALA A 165 -1.15 -5.09 -14.86
N ALA A 166 -1.75 -4.53 -15.92
CA ALA A 166 -1.51 -3.18 -16.47
C ALA A 166 -0.03 -2.78 -16.77
N ALA A 167 0.93 -3.71 -16.73
CA ALA A 167 2.34 -3.49 -17.06
C ALA A 167 3.04 -4.80 -17.44
N GLU A 168 4.24 -4.71 -18.00
CA GLU A 168 5.09 -5.83 -18.39
C GLU A 168 6.46 -5.77 -17.69
N PRO A 169 7.13 -6.95 -17.50
CA PRO A 169 6.68 -8.30 -17.83
C PRO A 169 5.58 -8.82 -16.88
N LYS A 170 4.77 -9.77 -17.35
CA LYS A 170 3.75 -10.41 -16.51
C LYS A 170 4.38 -11.36 -15.50
N PHE A 171 3.71 -11.49 -14.36
CA PHE A 171 4.18 -12.33 -13.27
C PHE A 171 4.36 -13.79 -13.71
N GLU A 172 3.38 -14.37 -14.41
CA GLU A 172 3.38 -15.76 -14.83
C GLU A 172 4.53 -16.07 -15.80
N GLU A 173 4.83 -15.14 -16.71
CA GLU A 173 5.91 -15.26 -17.67
C GLU A 173 7.26 -15.17 -16.97
N LYS A 174 7.43 -14.18 -16.09
CA LYS A 174 8.68 -13.98 -15.38
C LYS A 174 8.95 -15.10 -14.37
N LEU A 175 7.92 -15.60 -13.69
CA LEU A 175 8.05 -16.74 -12.77
C LEU A 175 8.52 -17.99 -13.53
N ARG A 176 7.92 -18.27 -14.70
CA ARG A 176 8.35 -19.39 -15.54
C ARG A 176 9.80 -19.26 -15.97
N GLU A 177 10.19 -18.08 -16.46
CA GLU A 177 11.57 -17.79 -16.90
C GLU A 177 12.57 -18.04 -15.77
N VAL A 178 12.29 -17.53 -14.55
CA VAL A 178 13.17 -17.71 -13.39
C VAL A 178 13.26 -19.19 -12.96
N VAL A 179 12.16 -19.91 -12.99
CA VAL A 179 12.12 -21.34 -12.67
C VAL A 179 12.92 -22.17 -13.70
N GLU A 180 12.80 -21.86 -15.00
CA GLU A 180 13.54 -22.54 -16.06
C GLU A 180 15.06 -22.35 -15.97
N ARG A 181 15.53 -21.27 -15.32
CA ARG A 181 16.96 -21.05 -15.02
C ARG A 181 17.50 -22.02 -13.95
N LYS A 182 16.64 -22.78 -13.26
CA LYS A 182 16.97 -23.70 -12.18
C LYS A 182 17.76 -23.07 -11.04
N GLU A 183 17.30 -21.86 -10.64
CA GLU A 183 17.86 -21.17 -9.50
C GLU A 183 17.64 -21.99 -8.21
N LYS A 184 18.66 -21.99 -7.34
CA LYS A 184 18.64 -22.78 -6.09
C LYS A 184 17.70 -22.21 -5.03
N SER A 185 17.43 -20.93 -5.06
CA SER A 185 16.56 -20.25 -4.11
C SER A 185 15.86 -19.07 -4.80
N ILE A 186 14.53 -19.12 -4.83
CA ILE A 186 13.69 -18.08 -5.42
C ILE A 186 12.77 -17.57 -4.31
N VAL A 187 12.78 -16.25 -4.10
CA VAL A 187 11.84 -15.59 -3.20
C VAL A 187 10.88 -14.73 -4.02
N VAL A 188 9.61 -15.08 -4.00
CA VAL A 188 8.53 -14.27 -4.58
C VAL A 188 8.07 -13.29 -3.53
N LEU A 189 8.27 -12.00 -3.77
CA LEU A 189 7.89 -10.90 -2.87
C LEU A 189 6.67 -10.15 -3.42
N PRO A 190 5.44 -10.43 -2.93
CA PRO A 190 4.26 -9.69 -3.32
C PRO A 190 4.30 -8.27 -2.75
N TYR A 191 4.51 -7.26 -3.60
CA TYR A 191 4.46 -5.87 -3.20
C TYR A 191 3.00 -5.39 -3.16
N LEU A 192 2.24 -6.01 -2.26
CA LEU A 192 0.80 -5.80 -2.01
C LEU A 192 0.60 -5.48 -0.54
N LEU A 193 -0.29 -4.54 -0.23
CA LEU A 193 -0.51 -4.13 1.15
C LEU A 193 -1.37 -5.12 1.92
N PHE A 194 -2.43 -5.65 1.30
CA PHE A 194 -3.37 -6.56 1.94
C PHE A 194 -3.62 -7.81 1.11
N THR A 195 -4.18 -8.85 1.75
CA THR A 195 -4.69 -10.02 1.04
C THR A 195 -5.73 -9.63 -0.02
N GLY A 196 -6.02 -10.52 -0.95
CA GLY A 196 -7.00 -10.26 -1.99
C GLY A 196 -6.90 -11.24 -3.16
N LEU A 197 -7.61 -10.95 -4.24
CA LEU A 197 -7.58 -11.78 -5.45
C LEU A 197 -6.18 -11.87 -6.05
N LEU A 198 -5.43 -10.76 -6.03
CA LEU A 198 -4.07 -10.73 -6.56
C LEU A 198 -3.12 -11.60 -5.73
N MET A 199 -3.21 -11.54 -4.40
CA MET A 199 -2.39 -12.39 -3.53
C MET A 199 -2.72 -13.87 -3.73
N LYS A 200 -4.01 -14.23 -3.81
CA LYS A 200 -4.46 -15.60 -4.12
C LYS A 200 -3.96 -16.07 -5.49
N HIS A 201 -3.89 -15.16 -6.45
CA HIS A 201 -3.34 -15.47 -7.77
C HIS A 201 -1.84 -15.78 -7.68
N VAL A 202 -1.06 -14.96 -6.97
CA VAL A 202 0.37 -15.24 -6.72
C VAL A 202 0.56 -16.61 -6.08
N GLU A 203 -0.17 -16.92 -5.01
CA GLU A 203 -0.09 -18.19 -4.32
C GLU A 203 -0.45 -19.38 -5.23
N LYS A 204 -1.48 -19.22 -6.06
CA LYS A 204 -1.92 -20.25 -7.01
C LYS A 204 -0.85 -20.55 -8.05
N GLU A 205 -0.29 -19.50 -8.67
CA GLU A 205 0.71 -19.64 -9.73
C GLU A 205 2.01 -20.27 -9.21
N VAL A 206 2.46 -19.87 -8.01
CA VAL A 206 3.66 -20.49 -7.39
C VAL A 206 3.44 -21.97 -7.06
N ARG A 207 2.27 -22.32 -6.50
CA ARG A 207 1.95 -23.73 -6.14
C ARG A 207 1.98 -24.70 -7.31
N GLN A 208 1.80 -24.23 -8.55
CA GLN A 208 1.83 -25.11 -9.74
C GLN A 208 3.20 -25.76 -9.98
N TYR A 209 4.27 -25.16 -9.45
CA TYR A 209 5.63 -25.67 -9.64
C TYR A 209 6.03 -26.76 -8.63
N GLU A 210 5.36 -26.84 -7.46
CA GLU A 210 5.65 -27.82 -6.39
C GLU A 210 7.14 -27.90 -6.02
N LEU A 211 7.87 -26.77 -6.06
CA LEU A 211 9.31 -26.69 -5.83
C LEU A 211 9.60 -26.10 -4.45
N GLU A 212 10.44 -26.77 -3.66
CA GLU A 212 10.88 -26.30 -2.33
C GLU A 212 11.78 -25.07 -2.42
N GLU A 213 12.40 -24.85 -3.56
CA GLU A 213 13.29 -23.73 -3.85
C GLU A 213 12.52 -22.39 -3.97
N ILE A 214 11.19 -22.43 -4.15
CA ILE A 214 10.36 -21.24 -4.30
C ILE A 214 9.64 -20.95 -3.00
N LYS A 215 9.90 -19.79 -2.42
CA LYS A 215 9.22 -19.29 -1.23
C LYS A 215 8.44 -18.01 -1.54
N ILE A 216 7.27 -17.87 -0.94
CA ILE A 216 6.50 -16.62 -1.01
C ILE A 216 6.73 -15.87 0.30
N SER A 217 7.25 -14.65 0.20
CA SER A 217 7.36 -13.72 1.32
C SER A 217 5.96 -13.25 1.76
N PRO A 218 5.76 -12.92 3.04
CA PRO A 218 4.54 -12.25 3.48
C PRO A 218 4.29 -10.95 2.70
N TYR A 219 3.03 -10.64 2.42
CA TYR A 219 2.66 -9.33 1.86
C TYR A 219 2.80 -8.22 2.92
N LEU A 220 2.89 -6.97 2.47
CA LEU A 220 3.44 -5.84 3.22
C LEU A 220 2.65 -5.48 4.49
N GLY A 221 1.32 -5.62 4.47
CA GLY A 221 0.48 -5.28 5.63
C GLY A 221 0.70 -6.16 6.86
N LYS A 222 1.46 -7.27 6.73
CA LYS A 222 1.91 -8.08 7.87
C LYS A 222 3.13 -7.51 8.58
N ASN A 223 3.79 -6.52 8.00
CA ASN A 223 4.98 -5.89 8.56
C ASN A 223 4.58 -4.63 9.34
N GLU A 224 4.89 -4.61 10.63
CA GLU A 224 4.54 -3.51 11.55
C GLU A 224 5.11 -2.15 11.11
N ALA A 225 6.23 -2.13 10.38
CA ALA A 225 6.82 -0.89 9.88
C ALA A 225 5.85 -0.07 8.99
N PHE A 226 4.90 -0.73 8.31
CA PHE A 226 3.85 -0.02 7.57
C PHE A 226 2.83 0.65 8.50
N GLN A 227 2.51 0.04 9.64
CA GLN A 227 1.66 0.68 10.65
C GLN A 227 2.40 1.88 11.26
N ASP A 228 3.66 1.71 11.65
CA ASP A 228 4.48 2.76 12.25
C ASP A 228 4.62 3.95 11.31
N MET A 229 4.86 3.71 10.03
CA MET A 229 4.93 4.77 9.02
C MET A 229 3.58 5.47 8.81
N LEU A 230 2.47 4.73 8.79
CA LEU A 230 1.14 5.34 8.68
C LEU A 230 0.84 6.25 9.87
N ILE A 231 1.17 5.81 11.08
CA ILE A 231 1.02 6.58 12.31
C ILE A 231 1.88 7.84 12.26
N GLN A 232 3.17 7.69 11.96
CA GLN A 232 4.09 8.83 11.86
C GLN A 232 3.59 9.88 10.86
N LYS A 233 3.25 9.47 9.62
CA LYS A 233 2.71 10.38 8.60
C LYS A 233 1.42 11.08 9.05
N THR A 234 0.54 10.35 9.70
CA THR A 234 -0.72 10.91 10.22
C THR A 234 -0.45 11.98 11.28
N GLU A 235 0.43 11.70 12.24
CA GLU A 235 0.79 12.64 13.30
C GLU A 235 1.50 13.89 12.78
N GLU A 236 2.44 13.73 11.83
CA GLU A 236 3.13 14.86 11.20
C GLU A 236 2.14 15.82 10.52
N ILE A 237 1.12 15.27 9.81
CA ILE A 237 0.08 16.10 9.19
C ILE A 237 -0.81 16.75 10.25
N LEU A 238 -1.19 16.02 11.31
CA LEU A 238 -1.99 16.57 12.40
C LEU A 238 -1.27 17.72 13.11
N LYS A 239 0.06 17.66 13.23
CA LYS A 239 0.91 18.72 13.80
C LYS A 239 1.16 19.87 12.81
N GLY A 240 0.86 19.68 11.52
CA GLY A 240 1.15 20.67 10.46
C GLY A 240 2.62 20.69 10.02
N GLU A 241 3.35 19.60 10.26
CA GLU A 241 4.78 19.47 9.96
C GLU A 241 5.05 18.99 8.53
N GLN A 242 4.04 18.46 7.83
CA GLN A 242 4.15 17.99 6.44
C GLN A 242 3.41 18.88 5.46
N TYR A 243 4.03 19.11 4.29
CA TYR A 243 3.38 19.75 3.15
C TYR A 243 2.44 18.77 2.47
N VAL A 244 1.16 19.09 2.44
CA VAL A 244 0.07 18.32 1.84
C VAL A 244 -0.82 19.25 1.02
N SER A 245 -1.54 18.70 0.05
CA SER A 245 -2.55 19.48 -0.68
C SER A 245 -3.68 19.89 0.26
N THR A 246 -3.97 21.19 0.32
CA THR A 246 -5.11 21.71 1.07
C THR A 246 -6.22 22.12 0.12
N TYR A 247 -7.44 21.69 0.43
CA TYR A 247 -8.64 22.22 -0.21
C TYR A 247 -9.30 23.15 0.79
N SER A 248 -9.27 24.44 0.52
CA SER A 248 -10.02 25.47 1.23
C SER A 248 -10.83 26.25 0.22
N ALA A 249 -12.06 26.65 0.58
CA ALA A 249 -12.79 27.63 -0.21
C ALA A 249 -11.98 28.92 -0.26
N SER A 250 -11.64 29.36 -1.45
CA SER A 250 -11.12 30.70 -1.73
C SER A 250 -12.24 31.71 -1.77
#